data_084a26b2a652d19f260b3788cebbc30b
#
_entry.id   084a26b2a652d19f260b3788cebbc30b
#
_cell.length_a   1.000
_cell.length_b   1.000
_cell.length_c   1.000
_cell.angle_alpha   90.00
_cell.angle_beta   90.00
_cell.angle_gamma   90.00
#
_symmetry.space_group_name_H-M   'P 1'
#
loop_
_entity.id
_entity.type
_entity.pdbx_description
1 polymer ?
#
loop_
_entity_poly.entity_id
_entity_poly.type
_entity_poly.pdbx_seq_one_letter_code
_entity_poly.pdbx_strand_id
1 'polypeptide(L)'
;SSDKVLGLKSSNTSVVSVKKMPFLDDYTLTLKAKKTGTSIISFKVKRKNGKTYSFKSKVTVHNYKNPLNVCKFGRKDYKKSFDKKTMVPVAKGYPRKAKVCITAKKGYKIVAIYYSEHGTGRQRKIKNGSTVILDGEHYLQILYKNTSKNYVSSVYLDGYWM
;
A
#
# COMPACT_ATOMS: atom_id res chain seq x y z
N SER A 1 -23.42 -6.80 -23.77
CA SER A 1 -21.99 -6.47 -23.86
C SER A 1 -21.57 -5.65 -22.63
N SER A 2 -20.43 -5.95 -22.06
CA SER A 2 -19.85 -5.26 -20.91
C SER A 2 -19.17 -3.93 -21.35
N ASP A 3 -18.92 -3.02 -20.42
CA ASP A 3 -18.05 -1.86 -20.64
C ASP A 3 -16.68 -2.32 -21.18
N LYS A 4 -16.03 -1.52 -22.06
CA LYS A 4 -14.76 -1.89 -22.68
C LYS A 4 -13.67 -0.87 -22.37
N VAL A 5 -12.50 -1.35 -21.92
CA VAL A 5 -11.29 -0.50 -21.78
C VAL A 5 -10.52 -0.49 -23.10
N LEU A 6 -10.31 0.71 -23.66
CA LEU A 6 -9.66 0.95 -24.94
C LEU A 6 -8.44 1.83 -24.77
N GLY A 7 -7.43 1.68 -25.63
CA GLY A 7 -6.28 2.57 -25.71
C GLY A 7 -5.45 2.67 -24.43
N LEU A 8 -5.36 1.58 -23.64
CA LEU A 8 -4.57 1.53 -22.42
C LEU A 8 -3.09 1.68 -22.74
N LYS A 9 -2.45 2.75 -22.23
CA LYS A 9 -1.04 3.01 -22.46
C LYS A 9 -0.36 3.72 -21.28
N SER A 10 0.94 3.52 -21.17
CA SER A 10 1.85 4.25 -20.30
C SER A 10 2.70 5.19 -21.15
N SER A 11 2.84 6.45 -20.75
CA SER A 11 3.72 7.42 -21.45
C SER A 11 5.20 7.09 -21.32
N ASN A 12 5.57 6.31 -20.29
CA ASN A 12 6.94 5.84 -20.06
C ASN A 12 6.94 4.42 -19.50
N THR A 13 7.02 3.42 -20.39
CA THR A 13 6.99 2.00 -20.06
C THR A 13 8.26 1.51 -19.36
N SER A 14 9.35 2.31 -19.38
CA SER A 14 10.55 2.02 -18.60
C SER A 14 10.39 2.37 -17.12
N VAL A 15 9.46 3.25 -16.77
CA VAL A 15 9.11 3.61 -15.38
C VAL A 15 7.97 2.74 -14.87
N VAL A 16 6.86 2.68 -15.62
CA VAL A 16 5.68 1.88 -15.26
C VAL A 16 5.12 1.20 -16.50
N SER A 17 4.97 -0.12 -16.47
CA SER A 17 4.14 -0.82 -17.46
C SER A 17 2.74 -1.05 -16.90
N VAL A 18 1.75 -1.09 -17.80
CA VAL A 18 0.36 -1.32 -17.45
C VAL A 18 -0.22 -2.46 -18.29
N LYS A 19 -1.02 -3.32 -17.66
CA LYS A 19 -1.73 -4.42 -18.32
C LYS A 19 -3.18 -4.46 -17.85
N LYS A 20 -4.06 -4.93 -18.73
CA LYS A 20 -5.40 -5.38 -18.33
C LYS A 20 -5.28 -6.77 -17.74
N MET A 21 -5.96 -7.02 -16.64
CA MET A 21 -6.22 -8.37 -16.16
C MET A 21 -7.73 -8.63 -16.31
N PRO A 22 -8.14 -9.57 -17.18
CA PRO A 22 -9.51 -10.02 -17.22
C PRO A 22 -9.73 -10.86 -15.94
N PHE A 23 -10.45 -10.30 -14.98
CA PHE A 23 -10.90 -11.05 -13.83
C PHE A 23 -12.41 -10.97 -13.80
N LEU A 24 -13.07 -12.08 -14.03
CA LEU A 24 -14.53 -12.24 -13.97
C LEU A 24 -15.28 -11.00 -14.53
N ASP A 25 -16.06 -10.47 -14.75
CA ASP A 25 -16.72 -9.33 -15.38
C ASP A 25 -16.13 -7.93 -15.10
N ASP A 26 -15.08 -7.82 -14.26
CA ASP A 26 -14.43 -6.57 -13.91
C ASP A 26 -13.05 -6.40 -14.54
N TYR A 27 -12.75 -5.17 -15.00
CA TYR A 27 -11.45 -4.83 -15.57
C TYR A 27 -10.51 -4.30 -14.50
N THR A 28 -9.61 -5.14 -14.02
CA THR A 28 -8.50 -4.71 -13.19
C THR A 28 -7.32 -4.25 -14.03
N LEU A 29 -6.78 -3.07 -13.75
CA LEU A 29 -5.55 -2.58 -14.34
C LEU A 29 -4.39 -2.89 -13.38
N THR A 30 -3.42 -3.67 -13.86
CA THR A 30 -2.19 -3.95 -13.11
C THR A 30 -1.08 -3.01 -13.57
N LEU A 31 -0.51 -2.28 -12.62
CA LEU A 31 0.66 -1.43 -12.83
C LEU A 31 1.90 -2.11 -12.25
N LYS A 32 2.93 -2.27 -13.07
CA LYS A 32 4.23 -2.79 -12.64
C LYS A 32 5.25 -1.66 -12.68
N ALA A 33 5.71 -1.22 -11.50
CA ALA A 33 6.83 -0.30 -11.36
C ALA A 33 8.15 -0.99 -11.78
N LYS A 34 9.00 -0.30 -12.55
CA LYS A 34 10.29 -0.83 -13.05
C LYS A 34 11.47 -0.01 -12.57
N LYS A 35 11.38 1.32 -12.62
CA LYS A 35 12.40 2.24 -12.09
C LYS A 35 11.77 3.51 -11.56
N THR A 36 12.51 4.28 -10.79
CA THR A 36 12.07 5.60 -10.32
C THR A 36 11.79 6.56 -11.48
N GLY A 37 10.81 7.41 -11.28
CA GLY A 37 10.39 8.38 -12.29
C GLY A 37 8.89 8.57 -12.30
N THR A 38 8.40 9.24 -13.33
CA THR A 38 6.97 9.54 -13.51
C THR A 38 6.50 9.03 -14.86
N SER A 39 5.29 8.48 -14.90
CA SER A 39 4.57 8.10 -16.10
C SER A 39 3.11 8.52 -16.02
N ILE A 40 2.50 8.82 -17.15
CA ILE A 40 1.06 9.06 -17.28
C ILE A 40 0.43 7.80 -17.84
N ILE A 41 -0.50 7.22 -17.10
CA ILE A 41 -1.34 6.11 -17.55
C ILE A 41 -2.60 6.72 -18.14
N SER A 42 -2.93 6.36 -19.37
CA SER A 42 -4.14 6.84 -20.04
C SER A 42 -4.91 5.68 -20.67
N PHE A 43 -6.24 5.77 -20.62
CA PHE A 43 -7.16 4.81 -21.24
C PHE A 43 -8.53 5.45 -21.46
N LYS A 44 -9.38 4.78 -22.24
CA LYS A 44 -10.78 5.14 -22.44
C LYS A 44 -11.67 3.98 -21.96
N VAL A 45 -12.84 4.32 -21.44
CA VAL A 45 -13.88 3.35 -21.12
C VAL A 45 -15.07 3.62 -22.02
N LYS A 46 -15.41 2.67 -22.88
CA LYS A 46 -16.65 2.68 -23.68
C LYS A 46 -17.71 1.92 -22.90
N ARG A 47 -18.76 2.62 -22.49
CA ARG A 47 -19.90 2.03 -21.76
C ARG A 47 -20.87 1.32 -22.70
N LYS A 48 -21.74 0.48 -22.12
CA LYS A 48 -22.81 -0.23 -22.82
C LYS A 48 -23.74 0.71 -23.62
N ASN A 49 -23.97 1.92 -23.11
CA ASN A 49 -24.79 2.95 -23.76
C ASN A 49 -24.06 3.70 -24.90
N GLY A 50 -22.88 3.23 -25.34
CA GLY A 50 -22.08 3.83 -26.40
C GLY A 50 -21.22 5.02 -25.97
N LYS A 51 -21.44 5.63 -24.82
CA LYS A 51 -20.65 6.77 -24.33
C LYS A 51 -19.22 6.34 -24.01
N THR A 52 -18.26 7.21 -24.34
CA THR A 52 -16.83 6.98 -24.09
C THR A 52 -16.28 8.04 -23.15
N TYR A 53 -15.56 7.60 -22.14
CA TYR A 53 -14.90 8.45 -21.14
C TYR A 53 -13.40 8.27 -21.23
N SER A 54 -12.64 9.35 -21.14
CA SER A 54 -11.17 9.34 -21.17
C SER A 54 -10.62 9.56 -19.76
N PHE A 55 -9.61 8.76 -19.40
CA PHE A 55 -8.94 8.81 -18.08
C PHE A 55 -7.45 9.03 -18.28
N LYS A 56 -6.87 9.85 -17.40
CA LYS A 56 -5.43 10.04 -17.28
C LYS A 56 -5.07 10.05 -15.80
N SER A 57 -4.02 9.31 -15.42
CA SER A 57 -3.50 9.27 -14.05
C SER A 57 -1.98 9.42 -14.07
N LYS A 58 -1.45 10.36 -13.28
CA LYS A 58 -0.02 10.53 -13.08
C LYS A 58 0.44 9.54 -12.02
N VAL A 59 1.37 8.65 -12.38
CA VAL A 59 1.97 7.65 -11.49
C VAL A 59 3.44 8.01 -11.30
N THR A 60 3.86 8.15 -10.05
CA THR A 60 5.27 8.41 -9.71
C THR A 60 5.81 7.23 -8.89
N VAL A 61 6.93 6.70 -9.34
CA VAL A 61 7.67 5.61 -8.66
C VAL A 61 8.82 6.19 -7.88
N HIS A 62 8.87 5.91 -6.59
CA HIS A 62 9.94 6.30 -5.69
C HIS A 62 10.73 5.08 -5.21
N ASN A 63 12.04 5.24 -4.97
CA ASN A 63 12.80 4.23 -4.23
C ASN A 63 12.26 4.15 -2.80
N TYR A 64 11.97 2.94 -2.38
CA TYR A 64 11.60 2.67 -1.01
C TYR A 64 12.80 2.93 -0.08
N LYS A 65 12.54 3.63 1.01
CA LYS A 65 13.42 3.76 2.17
C LYS A 65 12.57 3.59 3.41
N ASN A 66 13.02 2.77 4.34
CA ASN A 66 12.31 2.53 5.59
C ASN A 66 12.03 3.84 6.34
N PRO A 67 10.76 4.22 6.53
CA PRO A 67 10.39 5.48 7.19
C PRO A 67 10.41 5.40 8.71
N LEU A 68 10.57 4.19 9.30
CA LEU A 68 10.34 3.95 10.72
C LEU A 68 11.63 4.03 11.54
N ASN A 69 11.60 4.82 12.61
CA ASN A 69 12.63 4.83 13.65
C ASN A 69 12.35 3.78 14.73
N VAL A 70 11.08 3.59 15.08
CA VAL A 70 10.58 2.55 15.99
C VAL A 70 9.35 1.92 15.36
N CYS A 71 9.25 0.59 15.46
CA CYS A 71 8.05 -0.16 15.11
C CYS A 71 7.91 -1.34 16.07
N LYS A 72 7.43 -1.08 17.29
CA LYS A 72 7.27 -2.10 18.32
C LYS A 72 5.84 -2.63 18.35
N PHE A 73 5.74 -3.95 18.49
CA PHE A 73 4.55 -4.68 18.90
C PHE A 73 4.92 -5.45 20.17
N GLY A 74 4.42 -4.99 21.29
CA GLY A 74 4.89 -5.42 22.60
C GLY A 74 6.37 -5.09 22.83
N ARG A 75 7.17 -6.09 23.21
CA ARG A 75 8.61 -5.92 23.47
C ARG A 75 9.47 -5.93 22.20
N LYS A 76 8.98 -6.49 21.10
CA LYS A 76 9.76 -6.65 19.85
C LYS A 76 9.70 -5.44 18.97
N ASP A 77 10.88 -5.00 18.50
CA ASP A 77 11.02 -3.91 17.52
C ASP A 77 11.29 -4.50 16.13
N TYR A 78 10.37 -4.23 15.20
CA TYR A 78 10.40 -4.69 13.81
C TYR A 78 11.04 -3.70 12.85
N LYS A 79 11.56 -2.56 13.32
CA LYS A 79 12.07 -1.49 12.45
C LYS A 79 13.11 -1.97 11.43
N LYS A 80 14.05 -2.84 11.82
CA LYS A 80 15.08 -3.37 10.91
C LYS A 80 14.48 -4.24 9.79
N SER A 81 13.39 -4.95 10.06
CA SER A 81 12.71 -5.79 9.06
C SER A 81 12.13 -4.95 7.92
N PHE A 82 11.82 -3.69 8.19
CA PHE A 82 11.35 -2.74 7.18
C PHE A 82 12.46 -2.16 6.30
N ASP A 83 13.73 -2.45 6.53
CA ASP A 83 14.81 -1.95 5.65
C ASP A 83 14.75 -2.57 4.25
N LYS A 84 14.18 -3.78 4.12
CA LYS A 84 14.08 -4.53 2.86
C LYS A 84 12.65 -4.79 2.38
N LYS A 85 11.65 -4.60 3.24
CA LYS A 85 10.25 -5.00 2.97
C LYS A 85 9.29 -3.90 3.42
N THR A 86 8.19 -3.73 2.69
CA THR A 86 7.08 -2.85 3.07
C THR A 86 5.99 -3.57 3.86
N MET A 87 6.02 -4.90 3.84
CA MET A 87 5.14 -5.76 4.64
C MET A 87 6.01 -6.70 5.46
N VAL A 88 5.81 -6.72 6.76
CA VAL A 88 6.60 -7.48 7.73
C VAL A 88 5.65 -8.31 8.58
N PRO A 89 5.79 -9.65 8.60
CA PRO A 89 4.99 -10.49 9.47
C PRO A 89 5.44 -10.35 10.93
N VAL A 90 4.49 -10.42 11.84
CA VAL A 90 4.77 -10.60 13.29
C VAL A 90 5.37 -11.98 13.49
N ALA A 91 6.43 -12.10 14.29
CA ALA A 91 7.11 -13.37 14.48
C ALA A 91 6.22 -14.40 15.19
N LYS A 92 6.27 -15.65 14.73
CA LYS A 92 5.58 -16.79 15.35
C LYS A 92 5.94 -16.90 16.85
N GLY A 93 4.96 -17.21 17.69
CA GLY A 93 5.17 -17.33 19.14
C GLY A 93 5.14 -16.01 19.92
N TYR A 94 4.99 -14.87 19.25
CA TYR A 94 4.79 -13.58 19.92
C TYR A 94 3.35 -13.44 20.45
N PRO A 95 3.14 -12.65 21.53
CA PRO A 95 1.81 -12.45 22.06
C PRO A 95 0.91 -11.86 20.95
N ARG A 96 -0.24 -12.51 20.73
CA ARG A 96 -1.22 -12.06 19.74
C ARG A 96 -1.79 -10.67 20.07
N LYS A 97 -1.82 -10.29 21.34
CA LYS A 97 -2.33 -9.01 21.84
C LYS A 97 -1.21 -8.22 22.49
N ALA A 98 -0.91 -7.04 21.96
CA ALA A 98 0.15 -6.20 22.50
C ALA A 98 -0.03 -4.71 22.15
N LYS A 99 0.72 -3.87 22.87
CA LYS A 99 0.78 -2.43 22.64
C LYS A 99 1.65 -2.12 21.43
N VAL A 100 1.18 -1.18 20.60
CA VAL A 100 1.87 -0.67 19.42
C VAL A 100 2.62 0.61 19.75
N CYS A 101 3.90 0.70 19.35
CA CYS A 101 4.68 1.94 19.43
C CYS A 101 5.39 2.18 18.09
N ILE A 102 5.04 3.27 17.41
CA ILE A 102 5.54 3.59 16.07
C ILE A 102 6.03 5.03 16.05
N THR A 103 7.28 5.24 15.63
CA THR A 103 7.82 6.58 15.37
C THR A 103 8.51 6.64 14.02
N ALA A 104 8.52 7.82 13.40
CA ALA A 104 9.16 8.06 12.12
C ALA A 104 10.62 8.47 12.26
N LYS A 105 11.45 8.15 11.27
CA LYS A 105 12.79 8.73 11.06
C LYS A 105 12.69 10.21 10.66
N LYS A 106 13.78 10.96 10.82
CA LYS A 106 13.92 12.32 10.26
C LYS A 106 13.59 12.32 8.77
N GLY A 107 12.83 13.30 8.30
CA GLY A 107 12.36 13.39 6.91
C GLY A 107 11.06 12.62 6.62
N TYR A 108 10.48 11.99 7.64
CA TYR A 108 9.18 11.31 7.56
C TYR A 108 8.26 11.72 8.71
N LYS A 109 6.95 11.57 8.50
CA LYS A 109 5.90 11.79 9.51
C LYS A 109 4.88 10.66 9.43
N ILE A 110 4.51 10.08 10.57
CA ILE A 110 3.37 9.16 10.63
C ILE A 110 2.10 9.98 10.50
N VAL A 111 1.29 9.66 9.49
CA VAL A 111 0.01 10.34 9.19
C VAL A 111 -1.14 9.65 9.92
N ALA A 112 -1.15 8.32 9.87
CA ALA A 112 -2.15 7.51 10.53
C ALA A 112 -1.64 6.08 10.77
N ILE A 113 -2.26 5.41 11.74
CA ILE A 113 -2.12 3.97 11.95
C ILE A 113 -3.53 3.40 11.85
N TYR A 114 -3.72 2.49 10.92
CA TYR A 114 -4.98 1.78 10.75
C TYR A 114 -4.82 0.33 11.19
N TYR A 115 -5.78 -0.12 11.96
CA TYR A 115 -5.96 -1.51 12.32
C TYR A 115 -7.03 -2.09 11.40
N SER A 116 -6.69 -3.14 10.67
CA SER A 116 -7.48 -3.66 9.57
C SER A 116 -7.59 -5.18 9.67
N GLU A 117 -8.70 -5.70 9.17
CA GLU A 117 -9.02 -7.12 9.10
C GLU A 117 -8.87 -7.62 7.66
N HIS A 118 -8.19 -8.75 7.47
CA HIS A 118 -8.04 -9.40 6.17
C HIS A 118 -9.41 -9.88 5.64
N GLY A 119 -9.61 -9.77 4.34
CA GLY A 119 -10.80 -10.28 3.65
C GLY A 119 -12.07 -9.46 3.82
N THR A 120 -12.23 -8.67 4.88
CA THR A 120 -13.47 -7.93 5.14
C THR A 120 -13.43 -6.47 4.69
N GLY A 121 -12.24 -5.93 4.51
CA GLY A 121 -12.02 -4.50 4.25
C GLY A 121 -12.35 -3.60 5.46
N ARG A 122 -12.71 -4.17 6.60
CA ARG A 122 -12.95 -3.41 7.84
C ARG A 122 -11.66 -2.77 8.32
N GLN A 123 -11.70 -1.48 8.56
CA GLN A 123 -10.55 -0.68 8.96
C GLN A 123 -10.96 0.37 9.97
N ARG A 124 -10.13 0.54 11.01
CA ARG A 124 -10.31 1.64 11.98
C ARG A 124 -8.97 2.32 12.27
N LYS A 125 -9.00 3.64 12.37
CA LYS A 125 -7.85 4.42 12.82
C LYS A 125 -7.63 4.20 14.31
N ILE A 126 -6.36 4.00 14.70
CA ILE A 126 -5.96 3.84 16.10
C ILE A 126 -4.92 4.89 16.50
N LYS A 127 -4.81 5.14 17.79
CA LYS A 127 -3.75 5.99 18.37
C LYS A 127 -2.46 5.17 18.52
N ASN A 128 -1.30 5.85 18.40
CA ASN A 128 -0.04 5.26 18.82
C ASN A 128 -0.10 4.93 20.31
N GLY A 129 0.35 3.74 20.69
CA GLY A 129 0.19 3.24 22.05
C GLY A 129 -1.07 2.39 22.29
N SER A 130 -1.96 2.25 21.31
CA SER A 130 -3.10 1.34 21.42
C SER A 130 -2.66 -0.12 21.56
N THR A 131 -3.44 -0.90 22.32
CA THR A 131 -3.32 -2.37 22.36
C THR A 131 -4.21 -2.98 21.28
N VAL A 132 -3.63 -3.84 20.46
CA VAL A 132 -4.32 -4.51 19.34
C VAL A 132 -3.97 -6.01 19.32
N ILE A 133 -4.73 -6.76 18.55
CA ILE A 133 -4.49 -8.19 18.27
C ILE A 133 -3.94 -8.29 16.85
N LEU A 134 -2.82 -9.01 16.68
CA LEU A 134 -2.28 -9.38 15.37
C LEU A 134 -2.13 -10.91 15.36
N ASP A 135 -3.13 -11.60 14.82
CA ASP A 135 -3.36 -13.06 14.97
C ASP A 135 -3.53 -13.79 13.63
N GLY A 136 -3.11 -13.19 12.55
CA GLY A 136 -3.27 -13.77 11.22
C GLY A 136 -4.49 -13.27 10.46
N GLU A 137 -5.51 -12.78 11.16
CA GLU A 137 -6.67 -12.13 10.52
C GLU A 137 -6.54 -10.61 10.46
N HIS A 138 -5.57 -10.05 11.19
CA HIS A 138 -5.43 -8.61 11.36
C HIS A 138 -4.04 -8.11 10.99
N TYR A 139 -3.98 -6.88 10.52
CA TYR A 139 -2.74 -6.17 10.22
C TYR A 139 -2.81 -4.69 10.61
N LEU A 140 -1.64 -4.08 10.75
CA LEU A 140 -1.49 -2.64 10.87
C LEU A 140 -1.03 -2.06 9.55
N GLN A 141 -1.78 -1.10 9.01
CA GLN A 141 -1.30 -0.21 7.96
C GLN A 141 -0.78 1.07 8.59
N ILE A 142 0.50 1.34 8.41
CA ILE A 142 1.17 2.53 8.91
C ILE A 142 1.33 3.50 7.75
N LEU A 143 0.50 4.53 7.72
CA LEU A 143 0.52 5.56 6.69
C LEU A 143 1.55 6.63 7.08
N TYR A 144 2.50 6.89 6.20
CA TYR A 144 3.54 7.88 6.41
C TYR A 144 3.66 8.87 5.26
N LYS A 145 4.13 10.08 5.55
CA LYS A 145 4.49 11.11 4.58
C LYS A 145 6.00 11.26 4.53
N ASN A 146 6.59 11.21 3.35
CA ASN A 146 7.94 11.72 3.12
C ASN A 146 7.85 13.25 2.98
N THR A 147 8.48 13.99 3.90
CA THR A 147 8.30 15.45 4.00
C THR A 147 9.09 16.20 2.92
N SER A 148 10.25 15.67 2.49
CA SER A 148 11.10 16.31 1.48
C SER A 148 10.56 16.11 0.06
N LYS A 149 10.03 14.91 -0.24
CA LYS A 149 9.48 14.57 -1.56
C LYS A 149 7.97 14.73 -1.68
N ASN A 150 7.32 15.13 -0.58
CA ASN A 150 5.89 15.42 -0.46
C ASN A 150 4.97 14.32 -1.02
N TYR A 151 5.25 13.05 -0.73
CA TYR A 151 4.35 11.93 -1.05
C TYR A 151 3.95 11.17 0.21
N VAL A 152 2.79 10.51 0.13
CA VAL A 152 2.27 9.61 1.17
C VAL A 152 2.35 8.18 0.68
N SER A 153 2.72 7.27 1.56
CA SER A 153 2.76 5.83 1.30
C SER A 153 2.52 5.05 2.59
N SER A 154 2.50 3.73 2.51
CA SER A 154 2.26 2.88 3.67
C SER A 154 3.24 1.72 3.76
N VAL A 155 3.43 1.25 5.00
CA VAL A 155 4.05 -0.04 5.33
C VAL A 155 3.11 -0.81 6.24
N TYR A 156 3.29 -2.15 6.30
CA TYR A 156 2.35 -3.04 6.96
C TYR A 156 3.05 -3.94 7.96
N LEU A 157 2.54 -3.98 9.20
CA LEU A 157 2.89 -5.01 10.16
C LEU A 157 1.74 -6.02 10.20
N ASP A 158 2.00 -7.22 9.71
CA ASP A 158 0.99 -8.22 9.40
C ASP A 158 0.98 -9.32 10.45
N GLY A 159 -0.19 -9.66 10.98
CA GLY A 159 -0.37 -10.80 11.87
C GLY A 159 -0.37 -12.16 11.16
N TYR A 160 -0.34 -12.17 9.81
CA TYR A 160 -0.38 -13.40 9.03
C TYR A 160 0.91 -14.20 9.19
N TRP A 161 0.79 -15.45 9.63
CA TRP A 161 1.87 -16.41 9.77
C TRP A 161 2.04 -17.18 8.45
N MET A 162 3.08 -16.89 7.70
CA MET A 162 3.51 -17.81 6.64
C MET A 162 4.28 -18.98 7.23
#